data_fb99cb511421d613a1e7d31eb5992005
#
_entry.id   fb99cb511421d613a1e7d31eb5992005
#
_cell.length_a   1.000
_cell.length_b   1.000
_cell.length_c   1.000
_cell.angle_alpha   90.00
_cell.angle_beta   90.00
_cell.angle_gamma   90.00
#
_symmetry.space_group_name_H-M   'P 1'
#
loop_
_entity.id
_entity.type
_entity.pdbx_description
1 polymer ?
#
loop_
_entity_poly.entity_id
_entity_poly.type
_entity_poly.pdbx_seq_one_letter_code
_entity_poly.pdbx_strand_id
1 'polypeptide(L)'
;MSKHLRGVKPQITADREPLVKAPRPPSFFGPLALAEWKRIMPVLIGRRVICAADLGQIETYCVMAGLVREIETQRQLAGGVIDGRLFGVQNRAAQTARQIAATLGLDPVSRARIATGGDDAPDDDDPLAV
;
A
#
# COMPACT_ATOMS: atom_id res chain seq x y z
N MET A 1 -26.50 -25.47 -10.94
CA MET A 1 -27.15 -24.28 -11.48
C MET A 1 -26.56 -23.03 -10.93
N SER A 2 -25.88 -22.31 -11.78
CA SER A 2 -24.93 -21.31 -11.38
C SER A 2 -25.38 -19.88 -11.64
N LYS A 3 -26.66 -19.59 -11.51
CA LYS A 3 -27.21 -18.24 -11.72
C LYS A 3 -26.60 -17.20 -10.79
N HIS A 4 -26.07 -17.61 -9.65
CA HIS A 4 -25.49 -16.76 -8.65
C HIS A 4 -23.98 -16.53 -8.83
N LEU A 5 -23.38 -17.13 -9.84
CA LEU A 5 -21.95 -16.95 -10.10
C LEU A 5 -21.64 -15.77 -11.03
N ARG A 6 -22.65 -15.16 -11.66
CA ARG A 6 -22.45 -13.95 -12.44
C ARG A 6 -22.37 -12.75 -11.54
N GLY A 7 -21.22 -12.10 -11.51
CA GLY A 7 -21.00 -10.88 -10.78
C GLY A 7 -20.57 -11.07 -9.32
N VAL A 8 -20.47 -12.30 -8.85
CA VAL A 8 -19.89 -12.56 -7.53
C VAL A 8 -18.38 -12.67 -7.69
N LYS A 9 -17.68 -11.69 -7.19
CA LYS A 9 -16.22 -11.78 -7.05
C LYS A 9 -15.91 -12.97 -6.15
N PRO A 10 -14.99 -13.86 -6.54
CA PRO A 10 -14.59 -14.93 -5.63
C PRO A 10 -14.12 -14.29 -4.32
N GLN A 11 -14.72 -14.71 -3.24
CA GLN A 11 -14.23 -14.32 -1.94
C GLN A 11 -12.87 -14.95 -1.75
N ILE A 12 -11.85 -14.10 -1.75
CA ILE A 12 -10.54 -14.50 -1.30
C ILE A 12 -10.63 -14.56 0.21
N THR A 13 -11.12 -15.68 0.73
CA THR A 13 -11.23 -15.88 2.15
C THR A 13 -10.07 -16.72 2.63
N ALA A 14 -9.55 -16.37 3.72
CA ALA A 14 -9.15 -17.25 4.81
C ALA A 14 -7.79 -17.96 4.73
N ASP A 15 -7.05 -17.98 3.63
CA ASP A 15 -5.67 -18.51 3.62
C ASP A 15 -4.63 -17.50 4.09
N ARG A 16 -5.11 -16.36 4.58
CA ARG A 16 -4.23 -15.31 5.02
C ARG A 16 -3.97 -15.45 6.51
N GLU A 17 -2.88 -16.10 6.83
CA GLU A 17 -2.27 -15.93 8.13
C GLU A 17 -1.55 -14.59 8.14
N PRO A 18 -2.01 -13.60 8.90
CA PRO A 18 -1.32 -12.34 9.00
C PRO A 18 0.07 -12.53 9.57
N LEU A 19 1.03 -11.80 9.02
CA LEU A 19 2.36 -11.77 9.60
C LEU A 19 2.30 -11.14 10.99
N VAL A 20 2.94 -11.79 11.95
CA VAL A 20 3.03 -11.33 13.35
C VAL A 20 4.35 -10.67 13.65
N LYS A 21 5.34 -10.85 12.79
CA LYS A 21 6.68 -10.30 12.93
C LYS A 21 7.14 -9.74 11.59
N ALA A 22 7.75 -8.56 11.63
CA ALA A 22 8.30 -7.95 10.44
C ALA A 22 9.47 -8.78 9.90
N PRO A 23 9.44 -9.21 8.63
CA PRO A 23 10.58 -9.86 8.02
C PRO A 23 11.73 -8.88 7.83
N ARG A 24 12.92 -9.42 7.58
CA ARG A 24 14.08 -8.61 7.25
C ARG A 24 13.84 -7.86 5.94
N PRO A 25 14.25 -6.59 5.85
CA PRO A 25 14.19 -5.87 4.59
C PRO A 25 15.08 -6.53 3.55
N PRO A 26 14.71 -6.46 2.26
CA PRO A 26 15.56 -6.99 1.18
C PRO A 26 16.95 -6.37 1.19
N SER A 27 17.95 -7.17 0.89
CA SER A 27 19.35 -6.72 0.86
C SER A 27 19.63 -5.70 -0.25
N PHE A 28 18.78 -5.66 -1.29
CA PHE A 28 18.94 -4.72 -2.40
C PHE A 28 18.39 -3.32 -2.11
N PHE A 29 17.77 -3.09 -0.95
CA PHE A 29 17.24 -1.77 -0.61
C PHE A 29 18.36 -0.75 -0.42
N GLY A 30 18.18 0.41 -1.03
CA GLY A 30 18.94 1.61 -0.68
C GLY A 30 18.46 2.21 0.64
N PRO A 31 19.15 3.23 1.14
CA PRO A 31 18.84 3.81 2.46
C PRO A 31 17.40 4.36 2.58
N LEU A 32 16.88 4.96 1.51
CA LEU A 32 15.55 5.58 1.54
C LEU A 32 14.44 4.53 1.45
N ALA A 33 14.61 3.47 0.66
CA ALA A 33 13.69 2.35 0.65
C ALA A 33 13.68 1.64 2.01
N LEU A 34 14.84 1.47 2.60
CA LEU A 34 14.98 0.87 3.93
C LEU A 34 14.28 1.71 5.01
N ALA A 35 14.43 3.03 4.96
CA ALA A 35 13.75 3.94 5.88
C ALA A 35 12.23 3.82 5.77
N GLU A 36 11.72 3.71 4.55
CA GLU A 36 10.28 3.53 4.32
C GLU A 36 9.78 2.20 4.85
N TRP A 37 10.51 1.13 4.62
CA TRP A 37 10.21 -0.19 5.17
C TRP A 37 10.10 -0.15 6.69
N LYS A 38 11.08 0.45 7.35
CA LYS A 38 11.08 0.59 8.81
C LYS A 38 9.92 1.45 9.32
N ARG A 39 9.46 2.39 8.52
CA ARG A 39 8.32 3.25 8.87
C ARG A 39 7.00 2.52 8.80
N ILE A 40 6.77 1.75 7.73
CA ILE A 40 5.44 1.18 7.45
C ILE A 40 5.24 -0.22 8.03
N MET A 41 6.31 -1.01 8.15
CA MET A 41 6.19 -2.40 8.62
C MET A 41 5.54 -2.53 9.99
N PRO A 42 5.93 -1.77 11.01
CA PRO A 42 5.26 -1.87 12.31
C PRO A 42 3.77 -1.58 12.24
N VAL A 43 3.37 -0.65 11.40
CA VAL A 43 1.96 -0.29 11.20
C VAL A 43 1.20 -1.44 10.55
N LEU A 44 1.75 -2.02 9.48
CA LEU A 44 1.10 -3.11 8.74
C LEU A 44 1.02 -4.39 9.58
N ILE A 45 2.08 -4.71 10.31
CA ILE A 45 2.10 -5.85 11.23
C ILE A 45 1.10 -5.64 12.36
N GLY A 46 1.08 -4.46 12.97
CA GLY A 46 0.17 -4.14 14.06
C GLY A 46 -1.30 -4.21 13.67
N ARG A 47 -1.62 -3.88 12.43
CA ARG A 47 -2.98 -3.97 11.90
C ARG A 47 -3.38 -5.36 11.45
N ARG A 48 -2.44 -6.28 11.34
CA ARG A 48 -2.64 -7.65 10.84
C ARG A 48 -3.29 -7.70 9.46
N VAL A 49 -2.90 -6.79 8.57
CA VAL A 49 -3.48 -6.67 7.23
C VAL A 49 -2.64 -7.31 6.14
N ILE A 50 -1.42 -7.74 6.44
CA ILE A 50 -0.51 -8.30 5.45
C ILE A 50 -0.13 -9.75 5.76
N CYS A 51 0.09 -10.51 4.71
CA CYS A 51 0.65 -11.85 4.78
C CYS A 51 1.92 -11.94 3.92
N ALA A 52 2.56 -13.10 3.90
CA ALA A 52 3.78 -13.31 3.14
C ALA A 52 3.62 -13.00 1.63
N ALA A 53 2.43 -13.23 1.07
CA ALA A 53 2.16 -12.97 -0.34
C ALA A 53 2.18 -11.47 -0.69
N ASP A 54 2.03 -10.60 0.29
CA ASP A 54 1.99 -9.15 0.08
C ASP A 54 3.38 -8.51 0.08
N LEU A 55 4.41 -9.24 0.47
CA LEU A 55 5.75 -8.69 0.64
C LEU A 55 6.33 -8.08 -0.64
N GLY A 56 6.06 -8.69 -1.80
CA GLY A 56 6.51 -8.15 -3.08
C GLY A 56 5.95 -6.77 -3.37
N GLN A 57 4.68 -6.54 -3.08
CA GLN A 57 4.05 -5.22 -3.23
C GLN A 57 4.65 -4.19 -2.26
N ILE A 58 4.90 -4.62 -1.04
CA ILE A 58 5.49 -3.74 -0.02
C ILE A 58 6.92 -3.35 -0.42
N GLU A 59 7.69 -4.29 -0.94
CA GLU A 59 9.02 -4.02 -1.47
C GLU A 59 8.98 -3.00 -2.60
N THR A 60 8.08 -3.19 -3.56
CA THR A 60 7.89 -2.25 -4.67
C THR A 60 7.49 -0.87 -4.15
N TYR A 61 6.56 -0.80 -3.22
CA TYR A 61 6.17 0.45 -2.58
C TYR A 61 7.37 1.19 -1.98
N CYS A 62 8.17 0.49 -1.20
CA CYS A 62 9.34 1.08 -0.55
C CYS A 62 10.37 1.61 -1.55
N VAL A 63 10.62 0.85 -2.62
CA VAL A 63 11.54 1.27 -3.68
C VAL A 63 11.00 2.51 -4.40
N MET A 64 9.71 2.53 -4.73
CA MET A 64 9.11 3.68 -5.43
C MET A 64 9.07 4.92 -4.54
N ALA A 65 8.70 4.78 -3.29
CA ALA A 65 8.72 5.88 -2.33
C ALA A 65 10.14 6.42 -2.11
N GLY A 66 11.11 5.53 -2.02
CA GLY A 66 12.52 5.89 -1.91
C GLY A 66 13.03 6.63 -3.14
N LEU A 67 12.65 6.17 -4.33
CA LEU A 67 13.03 6.79 -5.60
C LEU A 67 12.50 8.24 -5.72
N VAL A 68 11.27 8.47 -5.30
CA VAL A 68 10.69 9.82 -5.26
C VAL A 68 11.57 10.77 -4.44
N ARG A 69 12.01 10.32 -3.28
CA ARG A 69 12.85 11.10 -2.37
C ARG A 69 14.27 11.28 -2.90
N GLU A 70 14.82 10.25 -3.52
CA GLU A 70 16.12 10.33 -4.17
C GLU A 70 16.16 11.39 -5.25
N ILE A 71 15.17 11.41 -6.12
CA ILE A 71 15.07 12.39 -7.20
C ILE A 71 14.90 13.79 -6.62
N GLU A 72 14.10 13.95 -5.59
CA GLU A 72 13.94 15.23 -4.90
C GLU A 72 15.27 15.71 -4.28
N THR A 73 16.00 14.82 -3.66
CA THR A 73 17.32 15.14 -3.10
C THR A 73 18.29 15.59 -4.19
N GLN A 74 18.33 14.90 -5.33
CA GLN A 74 19.16 15.29 -6.47
C GLN A 74 18.76 16.66 -7.00
N ARG A 75 17.46 16.93 -7.11
CA ARG A 75 16.95 18.23 -7.55
C ARG A 75 17.44 19.36 -6.64
N GLN A 76 17.37 19.16 -5.33
CA GLN A 76 17.83 20.14 -4.35
C GLN A 76 19.34 20.37 -4.45
N LEU A 77 20.13 19.30 -4.60
CA LEU A 77 21.57 19.39 -4.77
C LEU A 77 21.97 20.10 -6.07
N ALA A 78 21.16 20.00 -7.10
CA ALA A 78 21.34 20.69 -8.37
C ALA A 78 20.83 22.14 -8.37
N GLY A 79 20.50 22.71 -7.22
CA GLY A 79 20.03 24.07 -7.08
C GLY A 79 18.56 24.28 -7.40
N GLY A 80 17.74 23.22 -7.38
CA GLY A 80 16.32 23.30 -7.63
C GLY A 80 15.93 23.28 -9.10
N VAL A 81 16.89 22.99 -9.99
CA VAL A 81 16.62 22.88 -11.44
C VAL A 81 15.75 21.65 -11.70
N ILE A 82 14.70 21.83 -12.51
CA ILE A 82 13.80 20.76 -12.89
C ILE A 82 14.33 20.09 -14.17
N ASP A 83 14.70 18.82 -14.06
CA ASP A 83 14.96 17.96 -15.21
C ASP A 83 13.64 17.28 -15.58
N GLY A 84 13.10 17.57 -16.76
CA GLY A 84 11.82 17.02 -17.18
C GLY A 84 11.78 15.49 -17.26
N ARG A 85 12.89 14.85 -17.61
CA ARG A 85 13.02 13.39 -17.65
C ARG A 85 12.93 12.80 -16.24
N LEU A 86 13.71 13.33 -15.31
CA LEU A 86 13.69 12.88 -13.91
C LEU A 86 12.34 13.18 -13.25
N PHE A 87 11.74 14.32 -13.54
CA PHE A 87 10.40 14.64 -13.05
C PHE A 87 9.37 13.63 -13.53
N GLY A 88 9.44 13.21 -14.80
CA GLY A 88 8.55 12.17 -15.33
C GLY A 88 8.72 10.83 -14.62
N VAL A 89 9.94 10.42 -14.35
CA VAL A 89 10.23 9.19 -13.57
C VAL A 89 9.71 9.32 -12.15
N GLN A 90 9.96 10.44 -11.50
CA GLN A 90 9.48 10.72 -10.15
C GLN A 90 7.96 10.65 -10.06
N ASN A 91 7.28 11.26 -11.02
CA ASN A 91 5.81 11.25 -11.03
C ASN A 91 5.23 9.86 -11.22
N ARG A 92 5.81 9.05 -12.10
CA ARG A 92 5.38 7.65 -12.28
C ARG A 92 5.63 6.83 -11.03
N ALA A 93 6.78 7.01 -10.40
CA ALA A 93 7.09 6.34 -9.14
C ALA A 93 6.11 6.74 -8.03
N ALA A 94 5.80 8.03 -7.92
CA ALA A 94 4.82 8.52 -6.95
C ALA A 94 3.42 7.96 -7.21
N GLN A 95 3.01 7.85 -8.46
CA GLN A 95 1.71 7.25 -8.81
C GLN A 95 1.65 5.78 -8.43
N THR A 96 2.68 5.01 -8.72
CA THR A 96 2.77 3.60 -8.34
C THR A 96 2.75 3.44 -6.83
N ALA A 97 3.52 4.25 -6.11
CA ALA A 97 3.54 4.24 -4.65
C ALA A 97 2.16 4.53 -4.07
N ARG A 98 1.43 5.52 -4.59
CA ARG A 98 0.08 5.82 -4.13
C ARG A 98 -0.90 4.69 -4.38
N GLN A 99 -0.82 4.04 -5.53
CA GLN A 99 -1.69 2.90 -5.84
C GLN A 99 -1.47 1.75 -4.87
N ILE A 100 -0.23 1.43 -4.58
CA ILE A 100 0.10 0.37 -3.62
C ILE A 100 -0.29 0.79 -2.20
N ALA A 101 -0.03 2.04 -1.82
CA ALA A 101 -0.41 2.57 -0.51
C ALA A 101 -1.92 2.44 -0.27
N ALA A 102 -2.73 2.67 -1.30
CA ALA A 102 -4.17 2.49 -1.22
C ALA A 102 -4.55 1.03 -0.93
N THR A 103 -3.90 0.07 -1.58
CA THR A 103 -4.17 -1.35 -1.33
C THR A 103 -3.71 -1.80 0.05
N LEU A 104 -2.68 -1.17 0.61
CA LEU A 104 -2.15 -1.48 1.93
C LEU A 104 -2.82 -0.70 3.06
N GLY A 105 -3.74 0.21 2.74
CA GLY A 105 -4.41 1.03 3.73
C GLY A 105 -3.50 2.06 4.39
N LEU A 106 -2.55 2.61 3.65
CA LEU A 106 -1.61 3.60 4.17
C LEU A 106 -2.09 5.05 4.02
N ASP A 107 -3.07 5.29 3.14
CA ASP A 107 -3.68 6.61 3.02
C ASP A 107 -4.97 6.72 3.86
N PRO A 108 -5.43 7.96 4.17
CA PRO A 108 -6.58 8.14 5.06
C PRO A 108 -7.89 7.53 4.53
N VAL A 109 -8.14 7.60 3.23
CA VAL A 109 -9.36 7.07 2.62
C VAL A 109 -9.35 5.54 2.66
N SER A 110 -8.24 4.92 2.31
CA SER A 110 -8.08 3.47 2.35
C SER A 110 -8.16 2.93 3.77
N ARG A 111 -7.59 3.65 4.74
CA ARG A 111 -7.72 3.28 6.16
C ARG A 111 -9.17 3.28 6.61
N ALA A 112 -9.92 4.28 6.22
CA ALA A 112 -11.34 4.36 6.54
C ALA A 112 -12.13 3.18 5.94
N ARG A 113 -11.85 2.80 4.69
CA ARG A 113 -12.47 1.63 4.06
C ARG A 113 -12.16 0.34 4.77
N ILE A 114 -10.91 0.13 5.16
CA ILE A 114 -10.49 -1.09 5.85
C ILE A 114 -11.15 -1.15 7.23
N ALA A 115 -11.21 -0.04 7.94
CA ALA A 115 -11.87 0.03 9.24
C ALA A 115 -13.37 -0.25 9.15
N THR A 116 -14.06 0.27 8.12
CA THR A 116 -15.50 0.05 7.93
C THR A 116 -15.81 -1.31 7.33
N GLY A 117 -14.92 -1.86 6.51
CA GLY A 117 -15.10 -3.18 5.91
C GLY A 117 -15.06 -4.34 6.88
N GLY A 118 -14.61 -4.10 8.11
CA GLY A 118 -14.68 -5.09 9.20
C GLY A 118 -16.00 -5.03 9.99
N ASP A 119 -16.69 -3.90 9.89
CA ASP A 119 -17.96 -3.67 10.59
C ASP A 119 -19.17 -3.73 9.66
N ASP A 120 -18.97 -4.01 8.39
CA ASP A 120 -20.05 -4.24 7.44
C ASP A 120 -20.71 -5.61 7.65
N ALA A 121 -21.26 -5.79 8.79
CA ALA A 121 -22.59 -6.36 8.79
C ALA A 121 -23.48 -5.31 8.12
N PRO A 122 -24.13 -5.62 7.00
CA PRO A 122 -25.05 -4.67 6.42
C PRO A 122 -26.05 -4.35 7.50
N ASP A 123 -26.16 -3.10 7.81
CA ASP A 123 -27.26 -2.60 8.62
C ASP A 123 -28.49 -2.67 7.73
N ASP A 124 -28.86 -3.93 7.40
CA ASP A 124 -30.03 -4.24 6.62
C ASP A 124 -31.31 -3.86 7.37
N ASP A 125 -31.16 -3.40 8.58
CA ASP A 125 -32.25 -3.08 9.47
C ASP A 125 -32.31 -1.60 9.85
N ASP A 126 -31.66 -0.73 9.12
CA ASP A 126 -31.95 0.68 9.28
C ASP A 126 -33.26 1.00 8.53
N PRO A 127 -34.40 1.06 9.23
CA PRO A 127 -35.69 1.39 8.60
C PRO A 127 -35.71 2.84 8.11
N LEU A 128 -34.67 3.60 8.38
CA LEU A 128 -34.49 4.97 7.95
C LEU A 128 -33.47 5.11 6.82
N ALA A 129 -32.83 4.02 6.43
CA ALA A 129 -32.01 3.95 5.22
C ALA A 129 -32.89 3.94 3.95
N VAL A 130 -34.06 4.45 4.05
CA VAL A 130 -34.99 4.62 2.94
C VAL A 130 -34.77 5.98 2.30
#